data_05cd0e097cc510ef59c46f89ead6ee16
#
_entry.id   05cd0e097cc510ef59c46f89ead6ee16
#
_cell.length_a   1.000
_cell.length_b   1.000
_cell.length_c   1.000
_cell.angle_alpha   90.00
_cell.angle_beta   90.00
_cell.angle_gamma   90.00
#
_symmetry.space_group_name_H-M   'P 1'
#
loop_
_entity.id
_entity.type
_entity.pdbx_description
1 polymer ?
#
loop_
_entity_poly.entity_id
_entity_poly.type
_entity_poly.pdbx_seq_one_letter_code
_entity_poly.pdbx_strand_id
1 'polypeptide(L)'
;AASDVYKRQHKQEAVMQADTRIKTETASARQQLNTATSKGQLKLRRQLSRVQNELKNKLFEEVREMTDEYMKTEEYKELLVSYIAKAARFADGNPLTIYINSSDQDKKEFLEKRTGMTVTVSEEDFIGGIRSVIPGRNILIDHSFSGALEKEYEEFTFKGGVTGE
;
A
#
# COMPACT_ATOMS: atom_id res chain seq x y z
N ALA A 1 -4.28 9.65 14.55
CA ALA A 1 -4.78 8.75 15.59
C ALA A 1 -3.72 7.71 15.97
N ALA A 2 -3.91 7.06 17.12
CA ALA A 2 -2.95 6.09 17.67
C ALA A 2 -2.69 4.91 16.71
N SER A 3 -3.71 4.44 16.00
CA SER A 3 -3.57 3.35 15.04
C SER A 3 -2.73 3.72 13.82
N ASP A 4 -2.80 4.96 13.35
CA ASP A 4 -1.97 5.44 12.25
C ASP A 4 -0.51 5.57 12.67
N VAL A 5 -0.26 6.03 13.90
CA VAL A 5 1.09 6.08 14.50
C VAL A 5 1.65 4.68 14.64
N TYR A 6 0.86 3.72 15.15
CA TYR A 6 1.26 2.33 15.28
C TYR A 6 1.63 1.70 13.93
N LYS A 7 0.80 1.93 12.90
CA LYS A 7 1.09 1.46 11.54
C LYS A 7 2.38 2.05 10.99
N ARG A 8 2.60 3.35 11.18
CA ARG A 8 3.83 4.01 10.74
C ARG A 8 5.04 3.43 11.44
N GLN A 9 4.96 3.25 12.75
CA GLN A 9 6.06 2.67 13.54
C GLN A 9 6.37 1.25 13.09
N HIS A 10 5.35 0.41 12.90
CA HIS A 10 5.53 -0.97 12.43
C HIS A 10 6.14 -1.02 11.04
N LYS A 11 5.67 -0.16 10.13
CA LYS A 11 6.24 -0.04 8.78
C LYS A 11 7.70 0.41 8.85
N GLN A 12 8.02 1.39 9.69
CA GLN A 12 9.38 1.87 9.88
C GLN A 12 10.30 0.79 10.44
N GLU A 13 9.85 0.05 11.44
CA GLU A 13 10.63 -1.06 12.01
C GLU A 13 10.91 -2.14 10.97
N ALA A 14 9.90 -2.54 10.19
CA ALA A 14 10.04 -3.52 9.13
C ALA A 14 11.02 -3.04 8.04
N VAL A 15 10.93 -1.76 7.65
CA VAL A 15 11.85 -1.15 6.68
C VAL A 15 13.27 -1.11 7.25
N MET A 16 13.45 -0.74 8.52
CA MET A 16 14.77 -0.72 9.15
C MET A 16 15.42 -2.10 9.25
N GLN A 17 14.64 -3.13 9.60
CA GLN A 17 15.12 -4.51 9.62
C GLN A 17 15.52 -4.99 8.24
N ALA A 18 14.69 -4.72 7.23
CA ALA A 18 14.99 -5.06 5.84
C ALA A 18 16.22 -4.32 5.34
N ASP A 19 16.36 -3.03 5.66
CA ASP A 19 17.52 -2.23 5.28
C ASP A 19 18.82 -2.76 5.91
N THR A 20 18.79 -3.12 7.20
CA THR A 20 19.92 -3.73 7.90
C THR A 20 20.34 -5.04 7.23
N ARG A 21 19.38 -5.88 6.89
CA ARG A 21 19.63 -7.14 6.20
C ARG A 21 20.25 -6.93 4.82
N ILE A 22 19.78 -5.94 4.07
CA ILE A 22 20.34 -5.59 2.77
C ILE A 22 21.78 -5.09 2.92
N LYS A 23 22.07 -4.28 3.91
CA LYS A 23 23.46 -3.83 4.19
C LYS A 23 24.39 -4.99 4.46
N THR A 24 23.94 -5.98 5.23
CA THR A 24 24.72 -7.19 5.52
C THR A 24 24.97 -8.00 4.26
N GLU A 25 23.94 -8.21 3.43
CA GLU A 25 24.04 -8.94 2.16
C GLU A 25 24.96 -8.19 1.16
N THR A 26 24.87 -6.86 1.14
CA THR A 26 25.72 -6.02 0.30
C THR A 26 27.18 -6.10 0.72
N ALA A 27 27.47 -6.09 2.01
CA ALA A 27 28.84 -6.23 2.52
C ALA A 27 29.42 -7.59 2.17
N SER A 28 28.63 -8.64 2.31
CA SER A 28 29.03 -10.00 1.89
C SER A 28 29.29 -10.06 0.39
N ALA A 29 28.43 -9.46 -0.42
CA ALA A 29 28.59 -9.41 -1.87
C ALA A 29 29.83 -8.62 -2.29
N ARG A 30 30.16 -7.51 -1.62
CA ARG A 30 31.39 -6.75 -1.86
C ARG A 30 32.64 -7.57 -1.58
N GLN A 31 32.63 -8.36 -0.51
CA GLN A 31 33.74 -9.26 -0.22
C GLN A 31 33.94 -10.28 -1.32
N GLN A 32 32.88 -10.82 -1.87
CA GLN A 32 32.96 -11.74 -3.02
C GLN A 32 33.42 -11.02 -4.29
N LEU A 33 33.01 -9.75 -4.51
CA LEU A 33 33.43 -8.95 -5.68
C LEU A 33 34.94 -8.74 -5.72
N ASN A 34 35.61 -8.62 -4.58
CA ASN A 34 37.07 -8.43 -4.51
C ASN A 34 37.85 -9.61 -5.11
N THR A 35 37.21 -10.75 -5.22
CA THR A 35 37.83 -11.98 -5.75
C THR A 35 37.24 -12.45 -7.08
N ALA A 36 36.22 -11.76 -7.58
CA ALA A 36 35.45 -12.21 -8.73
C ALA A 36 35.90 -11.55 -10.04
N THR A 37 35.73 -12.29 -11.15
CA THR A 37 35.90 -11.79 -12.53
C THR A 37 34.67 -10.93 -12.93
N SER A 38 34.77 -10.22 -14.08
CA SER A 38 33.66 -9.43 -14.63
C SER A 38 32.33 -10.21 -14.77
N LYS A 39 32.40 -11.49 -15.11
CA LYS A 39 31.24 -12.39 -15.18
C LYS A 39 30.64 -12.63 -13.80
N GLY A 40 31.49 -12.80 -12.77
CA GLY A 40 31.04 -12.94 -11.40
C GLY A 40 30.36 -11.69 -10.88
N GLN A 41 30.83 -10.51 -11.26
CA GLN A 41 30.21 -9.23 -10.88
C GLN A 41 28.76 -9.13 -11.37
N LEU A 42 28.50 -9.51 -12.62
CA LEU A 42 27.15 -9.50 -13.16
C LEU A 42 26.22 -10.48 -12.43
N LYS A 43 26.73 -11.67 -12.14
CA LYS A 43 26.00 -12.69 -11.38
C LYS A 43 25.64 -12.19 -9.97
N LEU A 44 26.58 -11.53 -9.30
CA LEU A 44 26.35 -10.97 -7.96
C LEU A 44 25.33 -9.84 -7.97
N ARG A 45 25.35 -8.96 -8.96
CA ARG A 45 24.34 -7.92 -9.12
C ARG A 45 22.92 -8.51 -9.27
N ARG A 46 22.81 -9.58 -10.06
CA ARG A 46 21.54 -10.29 -10.23
C ARG A 46 21.06 -10.92 -8.92
N GLN A 47 21.98 -11.51 -8.15
CA GLN A 47 21.66 -12.09 -6.84
C GLN A 47 21.19 -11.02 -5.86
N LEU A 48 21.88 -9.87 -5.82
CA LEU A 48 21.47 -8.73 -4.96
C LEU A 48 20.09 -8.21 -5.34
N SER A 49 19.83 -8.03 -6.64
CA SER A 49 18.52 -7.58 -7.10
C SER A 49 17.42 -8.57 -6.71
N ARG A 50 17.68 -9.86 -6.81
CA ARG A 50 16.74 -10.89 -6.40
C ARG A 50 16.45 -10.83 -4.91
N VAL A 51 17.48 -10.71 -4.07
CA VAL A 51 17.33 -10.61 -2.62
C VAL A 51 16.54 -9.35 -2.26
N GLN A 52 16.83 -8.22 -2.88
CA GLN A 52 16.08 -6.96 -2.66
C GLN A 52 14.61 -7.12 -3.01
N ASN A 53 14.31 -7.75 -4.15
CA ASN A 53 12.93 -7.98 -4.57
C ASN A 53 12.19 -8.93 -3.61
N GLU A 54 12.84 -9.99 -3.17
CA GLU A 54 12.26 -10.92 -2.19
C GLU A 54 11.94 -10.22 -0.86
N LEU A 55 12.85 -9.40 -0.36
CA LEU A 55 12.66 -8.63 0.87
C LEU A 55 11.57 -7.58 0.72
N LYS A 56 11.51 -6.90 -0.43
CA LYS A 56 10.45 -5.95 -0.75
C LYS A 56 9.09 -6.62 -0.76
N ASN A 57 8.96 -7.75 -1.42
CA ASN A 57 7.72 -8.51 -1.49
C ASN A 57 7.27 -8.97 -0.10
N LYS A 58 8.20 -9.46 0.71
CA LYS A 58 7.91 -9.87 2.08
C LYS A 58 7.44 -8.70 2.95
N LEU A 59 8.08 -7.54 2.82
CA LEU A 59 7.67 -6.33 3.52
C LEU A 59 6.22 -5.94 3.17
N PHE A 60 5.86 -5.97 1.88
CA PHE A 60 4.53 -5.61 1.44
C PHE A 60 3.47 -6.65 1.82
N GLU A 61 3.82 -7.93 1.93
CA GLU A 61 2.94 -8.94 2.53
C GLU A 61 2.62 -8.60 4.00
N GLU A 62 3.63 -8.23 4.78
CA GLU A 62 3.44 -7.80 6.17
C GLU A 62 2.57 -6.55 6.26
N VAL A 63 2.77 -5.57 5.39
CA VAL A 63 1.94 -4.37 5.32
C VAL A 63 0.49 -4.73 4.98
N ARG A 64 0.28 -5.68 4.08
CA ARG A 64 -1.06 -6.15 3.73
C ARG A 64 -1.75 -6.81 4.92
N GLU A 65 -1.05 -7.66 5.65
CA GLU A 65 -1.59 -8.30 6.88
C GLU A 65 -1.98 -7.24 7.93
N MET A 66 -1.15 -6.24 8.12
CA MET A 66 -1.44 -5.11 9.01
C MET A 66 -2.66 -4.31 8.53
N THR A 67 -2.82 -4.16 7.22
CA THR A 67 -3.97 -3.51 6.62
C THR A 67 -5.25 -4.29 6.89
N ASP A 68 -5.21 -5.61 6.76
CA ASP A 68 -6.34 -6.49 7.07
C ASP A 68 -6.77 -6.35 8.54
N GLU A 69 -5.81 -6.29 9.47
CA GLU A 69 -6.09 -6.06 10.89
C GLU A 69 -6.69 -4.67 11.15
N TYR A 70 -6.18 -3.65 10.49
CA TYR A 70 -6.71 -2.28 10.61
C TYR A 70 -8.15 -2.18 10.13
N MET A 71 -8.51 -2.90 9.07
CA MET A 71 -9.87 -2.90 8.52
C MET A 71 -10.92 -3.48 9.48
N LYS A 72 -10.49 -4.16 10.54
CA LYS A 72 -11.37 -4.67 11.59
C LYS A 72 -11.64 -3.64 12.70
N THR A 73 -11.00 -2.49 12.67
CA THR A 73 -11.10 -1.47 13.71
C THR A 73 -12.21 -0.46 13.45
N GLU A 74 -12.64 0.23 14.50
CA GLU A 74 -13.61 1.33 14.37
C GLU A 74 -13.02 2.55 13.64
N GLU A 75 -11.72 2.77 13.79
CA GLU A 75 -11.00 3.83 13.08
C GLU A 75 -11.09 3.67 11.57
N TYR A 76 -11.11 2.45 11.07
CA TYR A 76 -11.29 2.20 9.65
C TYR A 76 -12.67 2.65 9.15
N LYS A 77 -13.72 2.42 9.91
CA LYS A 77 -15.06 2.90 9.57
C LYS A 77 -15.08 4.42 9.48
N GLU A 78 -14.45 5.10 10.41
CA GLU A 78 -14.35 6.57 10.39
C GLU A 78 -13.48 7.05 9.21
N LEU A 79 -12.46 6.31 8.83
CA LEU A 79 -11.68 6.61 7.64
C LEU A 79 -12.55 6.54 6.38
N LEU A 80 -13.38 5.51 6.25
CA LEU A 80 -14.31 5.36 5.13
C LEU A 80 -15.29 6.54 5.07
N VAL A 81 -15.85 6.93 6.21
CA VAL A 81 -16.71 8.12 6.31
C VAL A 81 -15.98 9.37 5.81
N SER A 82 -14.73 9.55 6.22
CA SER A 82 -13.89 10.66 5.79
C SER A 82 -13.67 10.66 4.27
N TYR A 83 -13.39 9.51 3.69
CA TYR A 83 -13.19 9.39 2.24
C TYR A 83 -14.47 9.70 1.46
N ILE A 84 -15.62 9.24 1.94
CA ILE A 84 -16.91 9.54 1.33
C ILE A 84 -17.19 11.04 1.39
N ALA A 85 -16.93 11.68 2.52
CA ALA A 85 -17.09 13.12 2.66
C ALA A 85 -16.18 13.91 1.71
N LYS A 86 -14.94 13.49 1.54
CA LYS A 86 -14.01 14.11 0.60
C LYS A 86 -14.46 13.95 -0.85
N ALA A 87 -14.94 12.77 -1.22
CA ALA A 87 -15.46 12.51 -2.56
C ALA A 87 -16.70 13.37 -2.84
N ALA A 88 -17.61 13.49 -1.87
CA ALA A 88 -18.81 14.32 -2.00
C ALA A 88 -18.46 15.80 -2.20
N ARG A 89 -17.48 16.30 -1.45
CA ARG A 89 -17.00 17.69 -1.62
C ARG A 89 -16.36 17.90 -2.99
N PHE A 90 -15.58 16.96 -3.46
CA PHE A 90 -14.96 17.03 -4.77
C PHE A 90 -16.01 17.00 -5.89
N ALA A 91 -17.07 16.22 -5.73
CA ALA A 91 -18.15 16.12 -6.71
C ALA A 91 -18.96 17.41 -6.83
N ASP A 92 -19.00 18.22 -5.76
CA ASP A 92 -19.64 19.54 -5.72
C ASP A 92 -21.05 19.54 -6.34
N GLY A 93 -21.92 18.66 -5.84
CA GLY A 93 -23.31 18.51 -6.29
C GLY A 93 -23.51 17.68 -7.56
N ASN A 94 -22.45 17.25 -8.23
CA ASN A 94 -22.57 16.34 -9.35
C ASN A 94 -22.94 14.92 -8.86
N PRO A 95 -23.65 14.12 -9.68
CA PRO A 95 -23.93 12.73 -9.36
C PRO A 95 -22.62 11.97 -9.05
N LEU A 96 -22.63 11.21 -7.98
CA LEU A 96 -21.46 10.47 -7.49
C LEU A 96 -21.87 9.04 -7.19
N THR A 97 -21.10 8.09 -7.73
CA THR A 97 -21.22 6.68 -7.37
C THR A 97 -20.04 6.29 -6.50
N ILE A 98 -20.33 5.78 -5.30
CA ILE A 98 -19.30 5.40 -4.33
C ILE A 98 -19.27 3.89 -4.23
N TYR A 99 -18.10 3.31 -4.45
CA TYR A 99 -17.87 1.87 -4.34
C TYR A 99 -17.06 1.56 -3.08
N ILE A 100 -17.56 0.62 -2.30
CA ILE A 100 -16.82 0.01 -1.19
C ILE A 100 -16.39 -1.41 -1.60
N ASN A 101 -15.34 -1.90 -0.95
CA ASN A 101 -14.86 -3.24 -1.22
C ASN A 101 -15.88 -4.30 -0.74
N SER A 102 -15.90 -5.46 -1.39
CA SER A 102 -16.78 -6.57 -1.00
C SER A 102 -16.59 -7.02 0.44
N SER A 103 -15.35 -6.95 0.94
CA SER A 103 -15.03 -7.25 2.34
C SER A 103 -15.66 -6.29 3.34
N ASP A 104 -16.13 -5.12 2.88
CA ASP A 104 -16.74 -4.08 3.71
C ASP A 104 -18.26 -4.04 3.59
N GLN A 105 -18.85 -5.05 2.97
CA GLN A 105 -20.31 -5.12 2.77
C GLN A 105 -21.08 -4.98 4.08
N ASP A 106 -20.56 -5.52 5.16
CA ASP A 106 -21.14 -5.42 6.50
C ASP A 106 -21.19 -3.98 7.04
N LYS A 107 -20.38 -3.08 6.49
CA LYS A 107 -20.29 -1.68 6.89
C LYS A 107 -21.19 -0.76 6.06
N LYS A 108 -21.83 -1.27 5.02
CA LYS A 108 -22.64 -0.48 4.08
C LYS A 108 -23.72 0.33 4.80
N GLU A 109 -24.51 -0.31 5.64
CA GLU A 109 -25.60 0.34 6.37
C GLU A 109 -25.11 1.45 7.29
N PHE A 110 -24.04 1.20 8.00
CA PHE A 110 -23.39 2.21 8.86
C PHE A 110 -22.93 3.41 8.05
N LEU A 111 -22.28 3.18 6.91
CA LEU A 111 -21.77 4.25 6.05
C LEU A 111 -22.90 5.09 5.45
N GLU A 112 -23.95 4.44 4.98
CA GLU A 112 -25.12 5.15 4.41
C GLU A 112 -25.83 6.00 5.46
N LYS A 113 -26.00 5.49 6.67
CA LYS A 113 -26.61 6.26 7.77
C LYS A 113 -25.73 7.43 8.19
N ARG A 114 -24.43 7.21 8.28
CA ARG A 114 -23.49 8.22 8.78
C ARG A 114 -23.27 9.35 7.78
N THR A 115 -23.23 9.05 6.49
CA THR A 115 -22.92 10.01 5.42
C THR A 115 -24.14 10.56 4.71
N GLY A 116 -25.27 9.87 4.81
CA GLY A 116 -26.48 10.21 4.04
C GLY A 116 -26.36 9.89 2.56
N MET A 117 -25.32 9.18 2.14
CA MET A 117 -25.05 8.83 0.74
C MET A 117 -25.18 7.33 0.51
N THR A 118 -25.69 6.95 -0.65
CA THR A 118 -25.78 5.56 -1.05
C THR A 118 -24.41 5.04 -1.47
N VAL A 119 -24.03 3.87 -1.01
CA VAL A 119 -22.80 3.18 -1.41
C VAL A 119 -23.11 1.88 -2.13
N THR A 120 -22.27 1.54 -3.07
CA THR A 120 -22.38 0.30 -3.88
C THR A 120 -21.23 -0.63 -3.54
N VAL A 121 -21.53 -1.91 -3.37
CA VAL A 121 -20.47 -2.91 -3.16
C VAL A 121 -19.85 -3.24 -4.51
N SER A 122 -18.53 -3.09 -4.59
CA SER A 122 -17.78 -3.37 -5.82
C SER A 122 -17.69 -4.86 -6.11
N GLU A 123 -17.74 -5.20 -7.38
CA GLU A 123 -17.42 -6.56 -7.83
C GLU A 123 -15.92 -6.83 -7.89
N GLU A 124 -15.12 -5.77 -8.01
CA GLU A 124 -13.67 -5.85 -7.98
C GLU A 124 -13.15 -5.75 -6.55
N ASP A 125 -12.16 -6.58 -6.23
CA ASP A 125 -11.45 -6.51 -4.94
C ASP A 125 -10.34 -5.45 -5.05
N PHE A 126 -10.44 -4.40 -4.24
CA PHE A 126 -9.40 -3.39 -4.11
C PHE A 126 -8.86 -3.27 -2.67
N ILE A 127 -8.96 -4.36 -1.93
CA ILE A 127 -8.47 -4.55 -0.54
C ILE A 127 -9.36 -3.81 0.46
N GLY A 128 -9.46 -2.51 0.35
CA GLY A 128 -10.24 -1.64 1.24
C GLY A 128 -10.23 -0.20 0.73
N GLY A 129 -10.73 0.70 1.54
CA GLY A 129 -10.95 2.07 1.12
C GLY A 129 -12.18 2.21 0.27
N ILE A 130 -12.22 3.25 -0.55
CA ILE A 130 -13.33 3.50 -1.49
C ILE A 130 -12.80 3.87 -2.86
N ARG A 131 -13.64 3.67 -3.87
CA ARG A 131 -13.51 4.26 -5.20
C ARG A 131 -14.77 5.03 -5.51
N SER A 132 -14.63 6.20 -6.11
CA SER A 132 -15.76 7.05 -6.43
C SER A 132 -15.69 7.47 -7.89
N VAL A 133 -16.86 7.48 -8.56
CA VAL A 133 -16.95 7.86 -9.97
C VAL A 133 -17.95 9.00 -10.11
N ILE A 134 -17.56 10.01 -10.88
CA ILE A 134 -18.45 11.06 -11.33
C ILE A 134 -18.82 10.76 -12.80
N PRO A 135 -19.97 10.08 -13.06
CA PRO A 135 -20.25 9.55 -14.38
C PRO A 135 -20.32 10.59 -15.48
N GLY A 136 -20.85 11.78 -15.16
CA GLY A 136 -21.01 12.85 -16.13
C GLY A 136 -19.70 13.52 -16.56
N ARG A 137 -18.63 13.35 -15.80
CA ARG A 137 -17.32 13.96 -16.05
C ARG A 137 -16.23 12.96 -16.36
N ASN A 138 -16.54 11.68 -16.36
CA ASN A 138 -15.58 10.61 -16.59
C ASN A 138 -14.37 10.67 -15.62
N ILE A 139 -14.63 11.00 -14.35
CA ILE A 139 -13.63 11.13 -13.30
C ILE A 139 -13.74 9.95 -12.35
N LEU A 140 -12.61 9.31 -12.08
CA LEU A 140 -12.45 8.32 -11.03
C LEU A 140 -11.61 8.92 -9.89
N ILE A 141 -12.14 8.87 -8.67
CA ILE A 141 -11.42 9.25 -7.46
C ILE A 141 -11.06 7.95 -6.75
N ASP A 142 -9.77 7.64 -6.68
CA ASP A 142 -9.28 6.39 -6.12
C ASP A 142 -8.70 6.62 -4.73
N HIS A 143 -9.44 6.18 -3.70
CA HIS A 143 -8.98 6.07 -2.32
C HIS A 143 -8.86 4.60 -1.89
N SER A 144 -8.66 3.69 -2.85
CA SER A 144 -8.50 2.27 -2.56
C SER A 144 -7.14 1.98 -1.91
N PHE A 145 -7.13 0.96 -1.06
CA PHE A 145 -5.88 0.49 -0.46
C PHE A 145 -4.99 -0.22 -1.49
N SER A 146 -5.58 -0.89 -2.48
CA SER A 146 -4.81 -1.50 -3.57
C SER A 146 -4.04 -0.46 -4.37
N GLY A 147 -4.68 0.65 -4.72
CA GLY A 147 -4.02 1.75 -5.44
C GLY A 147 -2.90 2.37 -4.63
N ALA A 148 -3.12 2.60 -3.33
CA ALA A 148 -2.10 3.14 -2.44
C ALA A 148 -0.92 2.19 -2.27
N LEU A 149 -1.18 0.89 -2.11
CA LEU A 149 -0.13 -0.13 -1.98
C LEU A 149 0.68 -0.30 -3.26
N GLU A 150 0.01 -0.32 -4.42
CA GLU A 150 0.69 -0.39 -5.72
C GLU A 150 1.64 0.79 -5.93
N LYS A 151 1.18 1.99 -5.63
CA LYS A 151 2.00 3.21 -5.72
C LYS A 151 3.20 3.15 -4.79
N GLU A 152 3.00 2.77 -3.53
CA GLU A 152 4.08 2.62 -2.56
C GLU A 152 5.07 1.53 -2.99
N TYR A 153 4.57 0.43 -3.55
CA TYR A 153 5.41 -0.65 -4.05
C TYR A 153 6.30 -0.21 -5.21
N GLU A 154 5.73 0.51 -6.18
CA GLU A 154 6.47 1.02 -7.35
C GLU A 154 7.54 2.04 -6.96
N GLU A 155 7.25 2.91 -5.99
CA GLU A 155 8.14 3.96 -5.54
C GLU A 155 9.13 3.49 -4.45
N PHE A 156 8.96 2.28 -3.92
CA PHE A 156 9.76 1.80 -2.80
C PHE A 156 11.19 1.45 -3.23
N THR A 157 12.16 2.05 -2.53
CA THR A 157 13.58 1.73 -2.68
C THR A 157 14.23 1.61 -1.30
N PHE A 158 15.17 0.68 -1.16
CA PHE A 158 15.94 0.56 0.07
C PHE A 158 17.05 1.63 0.13
N LYS A 159 17.15 2.32 1.26
CA LYS A 159 18.23 3.27 1.49
C LYS A 159 19.56 2.52 1.59
N GLY A 160 20.57 2.95 0.84
CA GLY A 160 21.89 2.32 0.81
C GLY A 160 21.94 1.02 0.01
N GLY A 161 20.91 0.70 -0.73
CA GLY A 161 20.94 -0.35 -1.74
C GLY A 161 21.93 0.00 -2.85
N VAL A 162 22.52 -1.01 -3.47
CA VAL A 162 23.37 -0.79 -4.64
C VAL A 162 22.47 -0.25 -5.75
N THR A 163 22.57 1.04 -6.01
CA THR A 163 22.01 1.62 -7.22
C THR A 163 22.79 1.03 -8.38
N GLY A 164 22.13 0.13 -9.12
CA GLY A 164 22.72 -0.34 -10.35
C GLY A 164 22.79 0.80 -11.35
N GLU A 165 23.94 1.38 -11.53
CA GLU A 165 24.32 2.05 -12.77
C GLU A 165 24.89 1.02 -13.72
#